data_5cd439085baedb59c712add9fd83b528
#
_entry.id   5cd439085baedb59c712add9fd83b528
#
_cell.length_a   1.000
_cell.length_b   1.000
_cell.length_c   1.000
_cell.angle_alpha   90.00
_cell.angle_beta   90.00
_cell.angle_gamma   90.00
#
_symmetry.space_group_name_H-M   'P 1'
#
loop_
_entity.id
_entity.type
_entity.pdbx_description
1 polymer ?
#
loop_
_entity_poly.entity_id
_entity_poly.type
_entity_poly.pdbx_seq_one_letter_code
_entity_poly.pdbx_strand_id
1 'polypeptide(L)'
;MRKLRKILLSTIFALTVSTTFFANTAGTQTVTAASGTAVTFKRKVIAYRTGSVYNFVPIGNAADNRRALNLLMEGNEKKVININNNIHIDTYLRPGNNTTINAGKHTITSDKGVIINDPTAASYTNFKNLTINGGIWKNSSSSGLAGTMMRISYASNISINNATVYTNYKGHGIELISCSNVVVNNCTLKAQGKCSKTCVEEQLQIDLSSPTTAPGLYRLSKKLCNGTPCKNITVKNCTIQGARGICANFAGAGNEAK
;
A
#
# COMPACT_ATOMS: atom_id res chain seq x y z
N MET A 1 -19.91 1.71 21.15
CA MET A 1 -18.96 1.12 22.11
C MET A 1 -18.21 0.00 21.41
N ARG A 2 -16.99 0.26 20.95
CA ARG A 2 -16.11 -0.75 20.33
C ARG A 2 -15.45 -1.57 21.44
N LYS A 3 -15.73 -2.86 21.49
CA LYS A 3 -15.05 -3.79 22.40
C LYS A 3 -13.56 -3.88 21.98
N LEU A 4 -12.68 -3.38 22.82
CA LEU A 4 -11.25 -3.68 22.75
C LEU A 4 -11.08 -5.20 22.88
N ARG A 5 -10.72 -5.87 21.82
CA ARG A 5 -10.16 -7.22 21.91
C ARG A 5 -8.72 -7.09 22.41
N LYS A 6 -8.52 -7.37 23.68
CA LYS A 6 -7.20 -7.63 24.23
C LYS A 6 -6.64 -8.87 23.52
N ILE A 7 -5.68 -8.66 22.65
CA ILE A 7 -4.87 -9.75 22.09
C ILE A 7 -3.83 -10.05 23.16
N LEU A 8 -3.96 -11.21 23.79
CA LEU A 8 -2.96 -11.76 24.70
C LEU A 8 -1.67 -11.99 23.90
N LEU A 9 -0.66 -11.17 24.15
CA LEU A 9 0.70 -11.43 23.70
C LEU A 9 1.21 -12.63 24.51
N SER A 10 1.12 -13.81 23.94
CA SER A 10 1.76 -14.99 24.53
C SER A 10 3.26 -14.94 24.27
N THR A 11 3.97 -15.01 25.35
CA THR A 11 5.38 -15.21 25.64
C THR A 11 6.28 -15.55 24.47
N ILE A 12 7.30 -14.71 24.26
CA ILE A 12 8.39 -14.87 23.31
C ILE A 12 9.35 -15.95 23.84
N PHE A 13 9.38 -17.09 23.18
CA PHE A 13 10.52 -18.01 23.28
C PHE A 13 11.54 -17.59 22.21
N ALA A 14 12.67 -17.08 22.63
CA ALA A 14 13.82 -16.84 21.77
C ALA A 14 14.48 -18.19 21.46
N LEU A 15 14.15 -18.78 20.32
CA LEU A 15 14.85 -19.94 19.79
C LEU A 15 15.80 -19.46 18.69
N THR A 16 17.09 -19.30 19.01
CA THR A 16 18.14 -19.14 18.02
C THR A 16 18.38 -20.48 17.34
N VAL A 17 17.76 -20.71 16.20
CA VAL A 17 18.05 -21.88 15.36
C VAL A 17 19.00 -21.47 14.27
N SER A 18 20.29 -21.77 14.43
CA SER A 18 21.26 -21.80 13.34
C SER A 18 21.18 -23.17 12.66
N THR A 19 20.45 -23.27 11.58
CA THR A 19 20.46 -24.49 10.75
C THR A 19 21.24 -24.22 9.47
N THR A 20 22.41 -24.80 9.40
CA THR A 20 23.18 -24.96 8.16
C THR A 20 22.64 -26.15 7.40
N PHE A 21 21.99 -25.92 6.25
CA PHE A 21 21.63 -26.98 5.32
C PHE A 21 22.63 -27.05 4.18
N PHE A 22 23.19 -28.25 3.96
CA PHE A 22 24.04 -28.55 2.81
C PHE A 22 23.18 -28.74 1.54
N ALA A 23 23.60 -28.08 0.46
CA ALA A 23 22.93 -28.11 -0.83
C ALA A 23 23.24 -29.38 -1.60
N ASN A 24 22.22 -29.97 -2.22
CA ASN A 24 22.36 -30.87 -3.36
C ASN A 24 21.95 -30.16 -4.64
N THR A 25 22.77 -30.31 -5.64
CA THR A 25 22.80 -29.61 -6.93
C THR A 25 21.59 -29.87 -7.81
N ALA A 26 20.74 -28.86 -7.98
CA ALA A 26 19.99 -28.53 -9.19
C ALA A 26 19.21 -27.23 -8.91
N GLY A 27 19.74 -26.09 -9.38
CA GLY A 27 18.98 -24.84 -9.44
C GLY A 27 18.53 -24.22 -8.12
N THR A 28 19.34 -24.24 -7.08
CA THR A 28 19.02 -23.76 -5.73
C THR A 28 19.17 -22.24 -5.66
N GLN A 29 18.03 -21.52 -5.50
CA GLN A 29 18.08 -20.20 -4.90
C GLN A 29 18.54 -20.37 -3.44
N THR A 30 19.69 -19.82 -3.10
CA THR A 30 20.18 -19.76 -1.72
C THR A 30 19.25 -18.88 -0.91
N VAL A 31 18.35 -19.51 -0.13
CA VAL A 31 17.58 -18.79 0.89
C VAL A 31 18.55 -18.57 2.06
N THR A 32 19.16 -17.40 2.12
CA THR A 32 19.91 -16.99 3.32
C THR A 32 18.89 -16.94 4.47
N ALA A 33 19.08 -17.77 5.48
CA ALA A 33 18.26 -17.76 6.69
C ALA A 33 18.32 -16.34 7.28
N ALA A 34 17.17 -15.64 7.31
CA ALA A 34 17.11 -14.33 7.89
C ALA A 34 17.34 -14.45 9.40
N SER A 35 18.44 -13.86 9.91
CA SER A 35 18.69 -13.75 11.34
C SER A 35 17.63 -12.83 11.97
N GLY A 36 17.00 -13.25 13.08
CA GLY A 36 16.04 -12.41 13.77
C GLY A 36 15.05 -13.23 14.62
N THR A 37 14.25 -12.52 15.41
CA THR A 37 13.17 -13.13 16.19
C THR A 37 11.99 -13.47 15.28
N ALA A 38 11.51 -14.73 15.32
CA ALA A 38 10.36 -15.14 14.54
C ALA A 38 9.06 -14.45 15.04
N VAL A 39 8.32 -13.84 14.13
CA VAL A 39 6.96 -13.33 14.36
C VAL A 39 5.99 -14.33 13.77
N THR A 40 4.95 -14.70 14.53
CA THR A 40 4.01 -15.75 14.11
C THR A 40 2.57 -15.24 14.00
N PHE A 41 1.84 -15.81 13.06
CA PHE A 41 0.40 -15.65 12.88
C PHE A 41 -0.22 -17.00 12.58
N LYS A 42 -1.27 -17.40 13.31
CA LYS A 42 -1.90 -18.73 13.17
C LYS A 42 -0.87 -19.87 13.24
N ARG A 43 0.08 -19.82 14.18
CA ARG A 43 1.19 -20.79 14.37
C ARG A 43 2.18 -20.89 13.20
N LYS A 44 2.11 -20.02 12.19
CA LYS A 44 3.08 -19.95 11.09
C LYS A 44 3.99 -18.73 11.28
N VAL A 45 5.27 -18.87 10.93
CA VAL A 45 6.18 -17.73 10.88
C VAL A 45 5.75 -16.83 9.74
N ILE A 46 5.54 -15.56 10.04
CA ILE A 46 5.15 -14.52 9.05
C ILE A 46 6.26 -13.51 8.81
N ALA A 47 7.22 -13.41 9.69
CA ALA A 47 8.41 -12.58 9.52
C ALA A 47 9.52 -13.00 10.47
N TYR A 48 10.75 -12.63 10.10
CA TYR A 48 11.89 -12.56 11.02
C TYR A 48 12.17 -11.09 11.32
N ARG A 49 12.20 -10.74 12.60
CA ARG A 49 12.31 -9.35 13.08
C ARG A 49 13.69 -9.10 13.68
N THR A 50 14.33 -8.00 13.26
CA THR A 50 15.52 -7.44 13.88
C THR A 50 15.30 -5.95 14.15
N GLY A 51 15.18 -5.55 15.40
CA GLY A 51 14.79 -4.19 15.77
C GLY A 51 13.41 -3.82 15.19
N SER A 52 13.36 -2.79 14.36
CA SER A 52 12.15 -2.35 13.65
C SER A 52 11.97 -2.94 12.26
N VAL A 53 12.88 -3.82 11.82
CA VAL A 53 12.88 -4.42 10.49
C VAL A 53 12.25 -5.80 10.53
N TYR A 54 11.29 -6.03 9.65
CA TYR A 54 10.56 -7.29 9.48
C TYR A 54 10.82 -7.83 8.07
N ASN A 55 11.45 -8.99 7.98
CA ASN A 55 11.58 -9.72 6.72
C ASN A 55 10.38 -10.64 6.58
N PHE A 56 9.43 -10.24 5.74
CA PHE A 56 8.15 -10.94 5.56
C PHE A 56 8.34 -12.31 4.92
N VAL A 57 7.65 -13.32 5.45
CA VAL A 57 7.57 -14.69 4.93
C VAL A 57 6.13 -14.96 4.48
N PRO A 58 5.89 -15.23 3.19
CA PRO A 58 4.57 -15.60 2.69
C PRO A 58 4.08 -16.91 3.32
N ILE A 59 2.80 -16.98 3.69
CA ILE A 59 2.25 -18.12 4.47
C ILE A 59 1.13 -18.91 3.79
N GLY A 60 0.96 -18.76 2.49
CA GLY A 60 0.02 -19.57 1.73
C GLY A 60 -0.96 -18.77 0.90
N ASN A 61 -2.24 -18.69 1.30
CA ASN A 61 -3.27 -18.02 0.50
C ASN A 61 -3.24 -16.49 0.61
N ALA A 62 -3.89 -15.84 -0.35
CA ALA A 62 -3.91 -14.38 -0.48
C ALA A 62 -4.46 -13.66 0.76
N ALA A 63 -5.54 -14.19 1.36
CA ALA A 63 -6.15 -13.60 2.54
C ALA A 63 -5.24 -13.66 3.78
N ASP A 64 -4.51 -14.76 3.96
CA ASP A 64 -3.59 -14.90 5.08
C ASP A 64 -2.33 -14.06 4.88
N ASN A 65 -1.80 -13.95 3.66
CA ASN A 65 -0.69 -13.04 3.34
C ASN A 65 -1.07 -11.58 3.67
N ARG A 66 -2.26 -11.13 3.25
CA ARG A 66 -2.75 -9.79 3.58
C ARG A 66 -2.90 -9.57 5.08
N ARG A 67 -3.51 -10.53 5.79
CA ARG A 67 -3.71 -10.42 7.26
C ARG A 67 -2.37 -10.36 7.99
N ALA A 68 -1.42 -11.18 7.59
CA ALA A 68 -0.06 -11.20 8.14
C ALA A 68 0.65 -9.87 7.91
N LEU A 69 0.65 -9.35 6.69
CA LEU A 69 1.24 -8.03 6.38
C LEU A 69 0.56 -6.90 7.15
N ASN A 70 -0.78 -6.89 7.21
CA ASN A 70 -1.50 -5.87 7.97
C ASN A 70 -1.13 -5.90 9.47
N LEU A 71 -0.98 -7.09 10.05
CA LEU A 71 -0.53 -7.25 11.44
C LEU A 71 0.88 -6.67 11.65
N LEU A 72 1.81 -6.90 10.72
CA LEU A 72 3.17 -6.36 10.81
C LEU A 72 3.21 -4.83 10.64
N MET A 73 2.25 -4.27 9.90
CA MET A 73 2.17 -2.83 9.63
C MET A 73 1.30 -2.05 10.62
N GLU A 74 0.59 -2.73 11.51
CA GLU A 74 -0.32 -2.10 12.47
C GLU A 74 0.43 -1.21 13.48
N GLY A 75 -0.27 -0.18 13.98
CA GLY A 75 0.24 0.70 15.04
C GLY A 75 1.03 1.90 14.52
N ASN A 76 1.64 2.63 15.45
CA ASN A 76 2.30 3.91 15.19
C ASN A 76 3.82 3.85 15.31
N GLU A 77 4.39 2.73 15.73
CA GLU A 77 5.82 2.54 15.88
C GLU A 77 6.51 2.55 14.53
N LYS A 78 7.78 2.96 14.51
CA LYS A 78 8.60 2.88 13.29
C LYS A 78 8.80 1.40 12.91
N LYS A 79 8.48 1.08 11.67
CA LYS A 79 8.64 -0.28 11.13
C LYS A 79 9.07 -0.27 9.68
N VAL A 80 9.90 -1.23 9.33
CA VAL A 80 10.37 -1.48 7.97
C VAL A 80 9.96 -2.90 7.60
N ILE A 81 9.15 -3.05 6.57
CA ILE A 81 8.64 -4.32 6.08
C ILE A 81 9.35 -4.65 4.76
N ASN A 82 10.20 -5.65 4.76
CA ASN A 82 10.85 -6.15 3.55
C ASN A 82 10.01 -7.28 2.95
N ILE A 83 9.55 -7.07 1.73
CA ILE A 83 8.84 -8.06 0.92
C ILE A 83 9.85 -8.62 -0.09
N ASN A 84 10.42 -9.77 0.22
CA ASN A 84 11.50 -10.38 -0.54
C ASN A 84 11.02 -11.50 -1.48
N ASN A 85 9.72 -11.60 -1.72
CA ASN A 85 9.10 -12.60 -2.59
C ASN A 85 7.95 -11.99 -3.37
N ASN A 86 7.60 -12.59 -4.50
CA ASN A 86 6.33 -12.30 -5.15
C ASN A 86 5.19 -12.79 -4.26
N ILE A 87 4.18 -11.97 -4.07
CA ILE A 87 3.04 -12.30 -3.20
C ILE A 87 1.71 -12.01 -3.88
N HIS A 88 0.70 -12.75 -3.45
CA HIS A 88 -0.69 -12.49 -3.78
C HIS A 88 -1.46 -12.16 -2.51
N ILE A 89 -2.31 -11.13 -2.57
CA ILE A 89 -3.23 -10.70 -1.53
C ILE A 89 -4.65 -10.60 -2.10
N ASP A 90 -5.66 -10.85 -1.27
CA ASP A 90 -7.07 -10.81 -1.70
C ASP A 90 -7.65 -9.39 -1.78
N THR A 91 -7.07 -8.45 -1.04
CA THR A 91 -7.50 -7.04 -1.01
C THR A 91 -6.41 -6.17 -0.39
N TYR A 92 -6.72 -4.92 -0.09
CA TYR A 92 -5.81 -3.88 0.32
C TYR A 92 -4.96 -4.20 1.56
N LEU A 93 -3.70 -3.82 1.48
CA LEU A 93 -2.82 -3.60 2.63
C LEU A 93 -3.21 -2.27 3.31
N ARG A 94 -3.13 -2.24 4.64
CA ARG A 94 -3.48 -1.09 5.48
C ARG A 94 -2.31 -0.72 6.37
N PRO A 95 -1.34 0.02 5.83
CA PRO A 95 -0.18 0.44 6.63
C PRO A 95 -0.62 1.38 7.77
N GLY A 96 -0.01 1.21 8.93
CA GLY A 96 -0.06 2.16 10.02
C GLY A 96 0.93 3.32 9.80
N ASN A 97 0.98 4.24 10.76
CA ASN A 97 1.95 5.34 10.73
C ASN A 97 3.39 4.83 10.77
N ASN A 98 4.33 5.67 10.32
CA ASN A 98 5.78 5.41 10.39
C ASN A 98 6.19 4.07 9.75
N THR A 99 5.54 3.70 8.64
CA THR A 99 5.76 2.45 7.92
C THR A 99 6.60 2.66 6.67
N THR A 100 7.65 1.87 6.51
CA THR A 100 8.41 1.72 5.27
C THR A 100 8.15 0.34 4.70
N ILE A 101 7.77 0.24 3.44
CA ILE A 101 7.60 -1.01 2.70
C ILE A 101 8.67 -1.06 1.62
N ASN A 102 9.57 -2.02 1.71
CA ASN A 102 10.58 -2.30 0.71
C ASN A 102 10.16 -3.55 -0.07
N ALA A 103 9.79 -3.39 -1.32
CA ALA A 103 9.38 -4.49 -2.18
C ALA A 103 10.39 -4.80 -3.30
N GLY A 104 11.42 -3.97 -3.45
CA GLY A 104 12.49 -4.17 -4.43
C GLY A 104 11.95 -4.42 -5.84
N LYS A 105 12.26 -5.56 -6.42
CA LYS A 105 11.78 -6.00 -7.74
C LYS A 105 10.60 -6.97 -7.68
N HIS A 106 10.10 -7.26 -6.49
CA HIS A 106 9.07 -8.28 -6.32
C HIS A 106 7.68 -7.78 -6.72
N THR A 107 6.84 -8.71 -7.13
CA THR A 107 5.47 -8.43 -7.57
C THR A 107 4.48 -8.66 -6.45
N ILE A 108 3.67 -7.67 -6.19
CA ILE A 108 2.53 -7.73 -5.29
C ILE A 108 1.26 -7.69 -6.14
N THR A 109 0.58 -8.83 -6.24
CA THR A 109 -0.71 -8.93 -6.91
C THR A 109 -1.85 -8.85 -5.92
N SER A 110 -2.95 -8.19 -6.31
CA SER A 110 -4.15 -8.10 -5.48
C SER A 110 -5.40 -8.34 -6.32
N ASP A 111 -6.42 -8.94 -5.72
CA ASP A 111 -7.73 -9.12 -6.38
C ASP A 111 -8.54 -7.81 -6.44
N LYS A 112 -8.08 -6.78 -5.74
CA LYS A 112 -8.63 -5.41 -5.75
C LYS A 112 -7.50 -4.39 -5.92
N GLY A 113 -7.51 -3.30 -5.18
CA GLY A 113 -6.35 -2.43 -5.06
C GLY A 113 -5.34 -2.97 -4.03
N VAL A 114 -4.18 -2.35 -3.92
CA VAL A 114 -3.08 -2.87 -3.10
C VAL A 114 -2.92 -2.12 -1.79
N ILE A 115 -3.01 -0.81 -1.79
CA ILE A 115 -2.82 0.01 -0.58
C ILE A 115 -4.01 0.93 -0.37
N ILE A 116 -4.48 0.99 0.88
CA ILE A 116 -5.46 1.96 1.35
C ILE A 116 -5.19 2.27 2.82
N ASN A 117 -5.27 3.54 3.19
CA ASN A 117 -5.37 3.88 4.60
C ASN A 117 -6.83 4.08 5.02
N ASP A 118 -7.11 3.95 6.32
CA ASP A 118 -8.41 4.24 6.91
C ASP A 118 -8.35 5.61 7.60
N PRO A 119 -8.86 6.67 6.98
CA PRO A 119 -8.87 7.98 7.62
C PRO A 119 -9.88 7.96 8.78
N THR A 120 -9.43 8.38 9.96
CA THR A 120 -10.26 8.48 11.16
C THR A 120 -10.62 9.92 11.52
N ALA A 121 -9.95 10.90 10.89
CA ALA A 121 -10.18 12.32 11.06
C ALA A 121 -9.85 13.08 9.77
N ALA A 122 -10.49 14.23 9.57
CA ALA A 122 -10.25 15.11 8.44
C ALA A 122 -9.04 16.02 8.70
N SER A 123 -7.85 15.46 8.78
CA SER A 123 -6.60 16.17 9.07
C SER A 123 -5.40 15.51 8.39
N TYR A 124 -4.46 16.32 7.90
CA TYR A 124 -3.17 15.83 7.36
C TYR A 124 -2.32 15.05 8.37
N THR A 125 -2.61 15.16 9.66
CA THR A 125 -1.83 14.50 10.72
C THR A 125 -2.38 13.13 11.08
N ASN A 126 -3.53 12.76 10.53
CA ASN A 126 -4.21 11.52 10.88
C ASN A 126 -3.42 10.27 10.45
N PHE A 127 -2.81 10.32 9.27
CA PHE A 127 -1.94 9.28 8.75
C PHE A 127 -0.64 9.91 8.25
N LYS A 128 0.51 9.37 8.64
CA LYS A 128 1.79 9.99 8.30
C LYS A 128 2.95 9.03 8.18
N ASN A 129 3.98 9.49 7.45
CA ASN A 129 5.28 8.84 7.32
C ASN A 129 5.15 7.43 6.70
N LEU A 130 4.53 7.33 5.53
CA LEU A 130 4.54 6.14 4.70
C LEU A 130 5.60 6.26 3.61
N THR A 131 6.48 5.27 3.53
CA THR A 131 7.44 5.14 2.44
C THR A 131 7.24 3.80 1.74
N ILE A 132 7.13 3.82 0.40
CA ILE A 132 7.06 2.64 -0.44
C ILE A 132 8.27 2.68 -1.36
N ASN A 133 9.13 1.66 -1.31
CA ASN A 133 10.32 1.55 -2.12
C ASN A 133 10.24 0.31 -3.03
N GLY A 134 10.22 0.54 -4.32
CA GLY A 134 10.19 -0.51 -5.34
C GLY A 134 8.87 -1.27 -5.41
N GLY A 135 8.94 -2.44 -5.98
CA GLY A 135 7.81 -3.35 -6.20
C GLY A 135 7.07 -3.12 -7.51
N ILE A 136 6.50 -4.22 -8.00
CA ILE A 136 5.54 -4.23 -9.10
C ILE A 136 4.17 -4.48 -8.50
N TRP A 137 3.32 -3.46 -8.50
CA TRP A 137 2.02 -3.43 -7.87
C TRP A 137 0.94 -3.54 -8.92
N LYS A 138 0.18 -4.63 -8.95
CA LYS A 138 -0.82 -4.87 -9.99
C LYS A 138 -2.03 -5.64 -9.50
N ASN A 139 -3.12 -5.56 -10.25
CA ASN A 139 -4.27 -6.41 -10.05
C ASN A 139 -3.96 -7.84 -10.54
N SER A 140 -4.52 -8.86 -9.90
CA SER A 140 -4.37 -10.28 -10.26
C SER A 140 -5.05 -10.62 -11.59
N SER A 141 -6.08 -9.87 -11.98
CA SER A 141 -6.86 -10.05 -13.19
C SER A 141 -6.73 -8.87 -14.14
N SER A 142 -6.43 -9.13 -15.39
CA SER A 142 -6.42 -8.11 -16.47
C SER A 142 -7.82 -7.55 -16.78
N SER A 143 -8.87 -8.33 -16.51
CA SER A 143 -10.27 -7.93 -16.62
C SER A 143 -10.88 -7.51 -15.28
N GLY A 144 -10.06 -7.47 -14.26
CA GLY A 144 -10.40 -7.49 -12.85
C GLY A 144 -11.29 -6.37 -12.35
N LEU A 145 -11.70 -6.58 -11.13
CA LEU A 145 -12.54 -5.65 -10.40
C LEU A 145 -11.89 -4.27 -10.33
N ALA A 146 -12.66 -3.28 -10.69
CA ALA A 146 -12.28 -1.89 -10.61
C ALA A 146 -11.80 -1.55 -9.19
N GLY A 147 -10.62 -1.01 -9.09
CA GLY A 147 -10.09 -0.54 -7.82
C GLY A 147 -8.86 0.32 -8.05
N THR A 148 -8.82 1.45 -7.38
CA THR A 148 -7.61 2.25 -7.29
C THR A 148 -6.51 1.40 -6.66
N MET A 149 -5.34 1.36 -7.28
CA MET A 149 -4.23 0.53 -6.80
C MET A 149 -3.70 1.02 -5.46
N MET A 150 -3.46 2.31 -5.34
CA MET A 150 -3.01 2.94 -4.10
C MET A 150 -3.88 4.16 -3.81
N ARG A 151 -4.74 4.08 -2.81
CA ARG A 151 -5.56 5.21 -2.35
C ARG A 151 -5.08 5.67 -0.99
N ILE A 152 -4.64 6.92 -0.92
CA ILE A 152 -4.12 7.54 0.30
C ILE A 152 -4.90 8.82 0.58
N SER A 153 -5.47 8.90 1.77
CA SER A 153 -6.38 10.00 2.16
C SER A 153 -5.97 10.60 3.49
N TYR A 154 -6.07 11.92 3.62
CA TYR A 154 -5.74 12.65 4.86
C TYR A 154 -4.39 12.25 5.45
N ALA A 155 -3.38 12.30 4.61
CA ALA A 155 -2.06 11.81 4.93
C ALA A 155 -0.98 12.89 4.77
N SER A 156 0.12 12.73 5.48
CA SER A 156 1.29 13.61 5.35
C SER A 156 2.61 12.84 5.31
N ASN A 157 3.62 13.44 4.64
CA ASN A 157 4.96 12.86 4.53
C ASN A 157 4.92 11.46 3.88
N ILE A 158 4.45 11.40 2.66
CA ILE A 158 4.32 10.18 1.87
C ILE A 158 5.40 10.15 0.79
N SER A 159 6.11 9.04 0.66
CA SER A 159 7.11 8.82 -0.38
C SER A 159 6.86 7.52 -1.11
N ILE A 160 6.73 7.58 -2.44
CA ILE A 160 6.60 6.40 -3.30
C ILE A 160 7.76 6.46 -4.30
N ASN A 161 8.68 5.53 -4.18
CA ASN A 161 9.93 5.55 -4.92
C ASN A 161 10.15 4.26 -5.70
N ASN A 162 10.63 4.36 -6.94
CA ASN A 162 11.06 3.22 -7.76
C ASN A 162 9.97 2.14 -7.96
N ALA A 163 8.71 2.49 -7.80
CA ALA A 163 7.58 1.57 -7.90
C ALA A 163 7.05 1.49 -9.34
N THR A 164 6.63 0.30 -9.75
CA THR A 164 5.83 0.11 -10.96
C THR A 164 4.40 -0.22 -10.55
N VAL A 165 3.44 0.60 -10.97
CA VAL A 165 2.02 0.44 -10.64
C VAL A 165 1.24 0.22 -11.92
N TYR A 166 0.58 -0.93 -12.01
CA TYR A 166 -0.26 -1.26 -13.15
C TYR A 166 -1.74 -1.17 -12.81
N THR A 167 -2.49 -0.46 -13.62
CA THR A 167 -3.97 -0.39 -13.58
C THR A 167 -4.57 -1.20 -14.73
N ASN A 168 -5.88 -1.37 -14.72
CA ASN A 168 -6.63 -2.07 -15.76
C ASN A 168 -7.71 -1.19 -16.43
N TYR A 169 -7.52 0.10 -16.50
CA TYR A 169 -8.48 1.08 -17.00
C TYR A 169 -9.83 1.15 -16.23
N LYS A 170 -9.86 0.69 -14.98
CA LYS A 170 -11.09 0.71 -14.14
C LYS A 170 -10.89 1.39 -12.79
N GLY A 171 -9.70 1.88 -12.51
CA GLY A 171 -9.35 2.58 -11.29
C GLY A 171 -8.02 3.31 -11.46
N HIS A 172 -7.72 4.22 -10.58
CA HIS A 172 -6.49 5.01 -10.64
C HIS A 172 -5.26 4.19 -10.24
N GLY A 173 -4.10 4.57 -10.71
CA GLY A 173 -2.83 4.00 -10.26
C GLY A 173 -2.56 4.45 -8.82
N ILE A 174 -2.39 5.73 -8.63
CA ILE A 174 -2.26 6.38 -7.32
C ILE A 174 -3.33 7.46 -7.21
N GLU A 175 -4.07 7.46 -6.11
CA GLU A 175 -5.06 8.48 -5.78
C GLU A 175 -4.71 9.09 -4.43
N LEU A 176 -4.49 10.39 -4.43
CA LEU A 176 -4.15 11.20 -3.26
C LEU A 176 -5.32 12.11 -2.93
N ILE A 177 -5.92 11.96 -1.76
CA ILE A 177 -7.07 12.78 -1.34
C ILE A 177 -6.69 13.54 -0.07
N SER A 178 -6.68 14.86 -0.13
CA SER A 178 -6.32 15.70 1.04
C SER A 178 -4.97 15.30 1.66
N CYS A 179 -3.97 15.07 0.84
CA CYS A 179 -2.62 14.71 1.28
C CYS A 179 -1.68 15.92 1.28
N SER A 180 -0.64 15.86 2.11
CA SER A 180 0.39 16.89 2.13
C SER A 180 1.81 16.31 2.17
N ASN A 181 2.79 17.03 1.57
CA ASN A 181 4.18 16.61 1.53
C ASN A 181 4.33 15.20 0.92
N VAL A 182 3.88 15.03 -0.31
CA VAL A 182 3.95 13.76 -1.04
C VAL A 182 5.00 13.84 -2.12
N VAL A 183 5.83 12.81 -2.21
CA VAL A 183 6.83 12.63 -3.28
C VAL A 183 6.55 11.32 -4.00
N VAL A 184 6.33 11.41 -5.32
CA VAL A 184 6.31 10.25 -6.23
C VAL A 184 7.53 10.38 -7.13
N ASN A 185 8.50 9.49 -6.97
CA ASN A 185 9.81 9.62 -7.61
C ASN A 185 10.26 8.33 -8.29
N ASN A 186 10.74 8.46 -9.52
CA ASN A 186 11.26 7.36 -10.33
C ASN A 186 10.28 6.17 -10.43
N CYS A 187 8.99 6.47 -10.62
CA CYS A 187 7.93 5.47 -10.71
C CYS A 187 7.46 5.29 -12.16
N THR A 188 6.96 4.07 -12.45
CA THR A 188 6.24 3.77 -13.68
C THR A 188 4.77 3.53 -13.34
N LEU A 189 3.88 4.40 -13.79
CA LEU A 189 2.44 4.26 -13.65
C LEU A 189 1.86 3.92 -15.02
N LYS A 190 1.29 2.73 -15.17
CA LYS A 190 0.91 2.23 -16.49
C LYS A 190 -0.41 1.47 -16.47
N ALA A 191 -1.29 1.78 -17.42
CA ALA A 191 -2.48 0.97 -17.66
C ALA A 191 -2.14 -0.29 -18.47
N GLN A 192 -2.77 -1.40 -18.12
CA GLN A 192 -2.68 -2.68 -18.82
C GLN A 192 -4.02 -3.04 -19.46
N GLY A 193 -3.95 -3.78 -20.59
CA GLY A 193 -5.12 -4.19 -21.32
C GLY A 193 -5.54 -3.18 -22.40
N LYS A 194 -6.79 -3.30 -22.84
CA LYS A 194 -7.36 -2.42 -23.86
C LYS A 194 -8.31 -1.42 -23.22
N CYS A 195 -8.11 -0.16 -23.54
CA CYS A 195 -9.08 0.89 -23.22
C CYS A 195 -10.33 0.73 -24.10
N SER A 196 -11.50 0.75 -23.48
CA SER A 196 -12.75 1.01 -24.20
C SER A 196 -12.83 2.50 -24.57
N LYS A 197 -13.77 2.89 -25.42
CA LYS A 197 -13.97 4.30 -25.80
C LYS A 197 -14.28 5.25 -24.64
N THR A 198 -14.55 4.71 -23.45
CA THR A 198 -14.99 5.45 -22.24
C THR A 198 -14.00 5.39 -21.09
N CYS A 199 -12.74 5.03 -21.35
CA CYS A 199 -11.73 5.06 -20.29
C CYS A 199 -11.43 6.50 -19.89
N VAL A 200 -11.60 6.77 -18.60
CA VAL A 200 -11.43 8.12 -18.03
C VAL A 200 -10.54 8.13 -16.78
N GLU A 201 -10.03 6.97 -16.39
CA GLU A 201 -9.20 6.84 -15.21
C GLU A 201 -7.82 7.47 -15.40
N GLU A 202 -7.35 8.10 -14.35
CA GLU A 202 -6.05 8.74 -14.24
C GLU A 202 -5.03 7.79 -13.61
N GLN A 203 -3.78 7.85 -14.10
CA GLN A 203 -2.71 7.08 -13.49
C GLN A 203 -2.27 7.70 -12.14
N LEU A 204 -2.31 9.02 -12.03
CA LEU A 204 -2.13 9.74 -10.78
C LEU A 204 -3.25 10.76 -10.65
N GLN A 205 -4.10 10.59 -9.64
CA GLN A 205 -5.16 11.51 -9.30
C GLN A 205 -4.85 12.23 -7.99
N ILE A 206 -5.02 13.55 -7.99
CA ILE A 206 -4.77 14.44 -6.87
C ILE A 206 -6.07 15.18 -6.58
N ASP A 207 -6.72 14.86 -5.46
CA ASP A 207 -8.05 15.34 -5.13
C ASP A 207 -8.09 16.13 -3.83
N LEU A 208 -8.99 17.09 -3.78
CA LEU A 208 -9.54 17.56 -2.53
C LEU A 208 -10.64 16.58 -2.07
N SER A 209 -10.94 16.56 -0.78
CA SER A 209 -11.99 15.71 -0.23
C SER A 209 -13.35 16.39 -0.32
N SER A 210 -14.13 16.00 -1.32
CA SER A 210 -15.51 16.43 -1.48
C SER A 210 -16.45 15.25 -1.71
N PRO A 211 -17.76 15.44 -1.61
CA PRO A 211 -18.72 14.40 -1.98
C PRO A 211 -18.55 13.91 -3.42
N THR A 212 -18.11 14.77 -4.32
CA THR A 212 -17.93 14.48 -5.74
C THR A 212 -16.61 13.79 -6.03
N THR A 213 -15.51 14.31 -5.51
CA THR A 213 -14.16 13.77 -5.76
C THR A 213 -13.85 12.54 -4.92
N ALA A 214 -14.43 12.46 -3.73
CA ALA A 214 -14.20 11.36 -2.78
C ALA A 214 -15.51 10.73 -2.25
N PRO A 215 -16.41 10.22 -3.11
CA PRO A 215 -17.72 9.71 -2.69
C PRO A 215 -17.59 8.52 -1.71
N GLY A 216 -16.50 7.78 -1.76
CA GLY A 216 -16.20 6.72 -0.79
C GLY A 216 -15.98 7.24 0.62
N LEU A 217 -15.25 8.34 0.77
CA LEU A 217 -15.04 8.99 2.06
C LEU A 217 -16.33 9.63 2.57
N TYR A 218 -17.11 10.24 1.69
CA TYR A 218 -18.42 10.82 2.03
C TYR A 218 -19.39 9.77 2.60
N ARG A 219 -19.45 8.59 2.00
CA ARG A 219 -20.23 7.46 2.52
C ARG A 219 -19.72 6.95 3.86
N LEU A 220 -18.42 7.02 4.09
CA LEU A 220 -17.83 6.62 5.37
C LEU A 220 -18.15 7.62 6.47
N SER A 221 -17.98 8.91 6.20
CA SER A 221 -18.36 10.02 7.08
C SER A 221 -18.41 11.33 6.29
N LYS A 222 -19.50 12.07 6.40
CA LYS A 222 -19.63 13.41 5.78
C LYS A 222 -18.51 14.36 6.23
N LYS A 223 -18.01 14.21 7.46
CA LYS A 223 -16.91 15.02 8.02
C LYS A 223 -15.58 14.82 7.28
N LEU A 224 -15.44 13.71 6.54
CA LEU A 224 -14.26 13.43 5.72
C LEU A 224 -14.33 14.10 4.33
N CYS A 225 -15.36 14.91 4.05
CA CYS A 225 -15.49 15.65 2.80
C CYS A 225 -15.66 17.15 3.10
N ASN A 226 -14.60 17.74 3.61
CA ASN A 226 -14.57 19.13 4.08
C ASN A 226 -13.83 20.08 3.11
N GLY A 227 -13.54 19.65 1.89
CA GLY A 227 -12.85 20.47 0.88
C GLY A 227 -11.35 20.64 1.12
N THR A 228 -10.73 19.89 2.03
CA THR A 228 -9.29 19.98 2.26
C THR A 228 -8.52 19.59 0.99
N PRO A 229 -7.69 20.50 0.42
CA PRO A 229 -6.92 20.21 -0.79
C PRO A 229 -5.67 19.40 -0.49
N CYS A 230 -5.06 18.82 -1.52
CA CYS A 230 -3.68 18.37 -1.44
C CYS A 230 -2.70 19.54 -1.41
N LYS A 231 -1.54 19.39 -0.74
CA LYS A 231 -0.48 20.41 -0.65
C LYS A 231 0.90 19.78 -0.82
N ASN A 232 1.81 20.50 -1.47
CA ASN A 232 3.21 20.11 -1.63
C ASN A 232 3.34 18.69 -2.23
N ILE A 233 2.75 18.48 -3.39
CA ILE A 233 2.84 17.24 -4.14
C ILE A 233 3.94 17.36 -5.19
N THR A 234 4.95 16.49 -5.12
CA THR A 234 6.07 16.44 -6.06
C THR A 234 6.03 15.15 -6.85
N VAL A 235 5.97 15.24 -8.17
CA VAL A 235 6.08 14.11 -9.09
C VAL A 235 7.32 14.34 -9.95
N LYS A 236 8.28 13.43 -9.90
CA LYS A 236 9.53 13.58 -10.64
C LYS A 236 10.09 12.27 -11.15
N ASN A 237 10.77 12.31 -12.29
CA ASN A 237 11.42 11.16 -12.91
C ASN A 237 10.47 9.99 -13.16
N CYS A 238 9.19 10.25 -13.41
CA CYS A 238 8.17 9.22 -13.58
C CYS A 238 7.81 9.01 -15.05
N THR A 239 7.53 7.74 -15.40
CA THR A 239 6.88 7.38 -16.66
C THR A 239 5.40 7.12 -16.38
N ILE A 240 4.52 7.88 -17.05
CA ILE A 240 3.08 7.80 -16.82
C ILE A 240 2.38 7.54 -18.16
N GLN A 241 1.68 6.40 -18.26
CA GLN A 241 1.03 5.95 -19.48
C GLN A 241 -0.35 5.34 -19.21
N GLY A 242 -1.41 5.94 -19.72
CA GLY A 242 -2.79 5.48 -19.55
C GLY A 242 -3.76 6.32 -20.35
N ALA A 243 -5.06 6.21 -20.07
CA ALA A 243 -6.09 7.02 -20.71
C ALA A 243 -5.92 8.51 -20.36
N ARG A 244 -5.64 8.79 -19.08
CA ARG A 244 -5.22 10.09 -18.57
C ARG A 244 -3.95 9.91 -17.75
N GLY A 245 -3.03 10.86 -17.83
CA GLY A 245 -1.77 10.82 -17.09
C GLY A 245 -1.97 11.25 -15.64
N ILE A 246 -1.86 12.56 -15.41
CA ILE A 246 -2.06 13.20 -14.10
C ILE A 246 -3.30 14.07 -14.19
N CYS A 247 -4.17 13.95 -13.21
CA CYS A 247 -5.30 14.86 -13.03
C CYS A 247 -5.26 15.44 -11.61
N ALA A 248 -5.49 16.73 -11.49
CA ALA A 248 -5.61 17.41 -10.23
C ALA A 248 -6.95 18.13 -10.16
N ASN A 249 -7.81 17.71 -9.25
CA ASN A 249 -9.11 18.31 -8.99
C ASN A 249 -9.03 19.26 -7.79
N PHE A 250 -9.00 20.54 -8.05
CA PHE A 250 -9.00 21.55 -6.98
C PHE A 250 -10.36 22.16 -6.75
N ALA A 251 -11.19 22.09 -7.77
CA ALA A 251 -12.54 22.58 -7.75
C ALA A 251 -13.45 21.40 -7.89
N GLY A 252 -14.13 21.07 -6.85
CA GLY A 252 -15.28 20.23 -6.96
C GLY A 252 -16.42 20.98 -7.62
N ALA A 253 -17.61 20.38 -7.67
CA ALA A 253 -18.79 21.01 -8.19
C ALA A 253 -19.14 22.28 -7.38
N GLY A 254 -18.93 23.41 -7.98
CA GLY A 254 -19.42 24.68 -7.56
C GLY A 254 -18.56 25.47 -6.57
N ASN A 255 -18.36 25.05 -5.36
CA ASN A 255 -17.80 25.91 -4.31
C ASN A 255 -16.60 25.32 -3.56
N GLU A 256 -16.13 24.19 -3.97
CA GLU A 256 -15.13 23.43 -3.22
C GLU A 256 -13.71 24.00 -3.35
N ALA A 257 -13.49 24.92 -4.24
CA ALA A 257 -12.22 25.57 -4.50
C ALA A 257 -12.21 27.06 -4.19
N LYS A 258 -13.05 27.53 -3.33
CA LYS A 258 -13.02 28.92 -2.86
C LYS A 258 -11.95 29.13 -1.81
#